data_9729f41905960184f8cc39f57b033439
#
_entry.id   9729f41905960184f8cc39f57b033439
#
_cell.length_a   1.000
_cell.length_b   1.000
_cell.length_c   1.000
_cell.angle_alpha   90.00
_cell.angle_beta   90.00
_cell.angle_gamma   90.00
#
_symmetry.space_group_name_H-M   'P 1'
#
loop_
_entity.id
_entity.type
_entity.pdbx_description
1 polymer ?
#
loop_
_entity_poly.entity_id
_entity_poly.type
_entity_poly.pdbx_seq_one_letter_code
_entity_poly.pdbx_strand_id
1 'polypeptide(L)'
;MKGIVLAGGSGTRLYPITKGVSKQMLPIFDKPMIYYPLSVLMHSGIRDILIISTPTDLPAFRRLLGDGSDYGVRFEYAEQPSPDGLAQAFIIGEEFIGDDSVCMVLGDNIFHGNGFTPMLREAVRAAEEDSKATVFGYWVSDPQRYGVAEFDDKGNCLSIEEKPLVPKSNYAVVGLYFYPNKVVEIAKSIKPSARGELEITNVNQCFLEDGELMVQTLGRGFAWLDTGTHDSLSEASTFVEVIEKRQGLKIACLEEIAFANGWITAERVRELAEPMKKNQYGQYLLRMVHRLRSTSHRRRCACVWYSRVPSSQKDRSKGS
;
A
#
# COMPACT_ATOMS: atom_id res chain seq x y z
N MET A 1 10.55 -7.47 -6.88
CA MET A 1 10.25 -6.55 -5.73
C MET A 1 9.52 -7.29 -4.63
N LYS A 2 9.86 -7.02 -3.37
CA LYS A 2 9.18 -7.49 -2.16
C LYS A 2 8.23 -6.42 -1.63
N GLY A 3 7.23 -6.83 -0.82
CA GLY A 3 6.32 -5.91 -0.14
C GLY A 3 6.45 -5.98 1.37
N ILE A 4 6.32 -4.85 2.06
CA ILE A 4 6.22 -4.78 3.52
C ILE A 4 4.94 -4.04 3.88
N VAL A 5 4.12 -4.64 4.75
CA VAL A 5 3.06 -3.93 5.46
C VAL A 5 3.54 -3.70 6.89
N LEU A 6 3.75 -2.44 7.25
CA LEU A 6 4.09 -2.09 8.63
C LEU A 6 2.82 -1.85 9.44
N ALA A 7 2.44 -2.85 10.23
CA ALA A 7 1.23 -2.90 11.02
C ALA A 7 1.52 -2.90 12.53
N GLY A 8 2.54 -2.17 12.93
CA GLY A 8 2.95 -1.99 14.33
C GLY A 8 2.28 -0.76 14.98
N GLY A 9 2.77 -0.45 16.17
CA GLY A 9 2.35 0.70 16.96
C GLY A 9 1.29 0.39 18.02
N SER A 10 1.28 1.18 19.10
CA SER A 10 0.41 0.96 20.27
C SER A 10 -1.05 1.35 20.08
N GLY A 11 -1.39 2.07 19.02
CA GLY A 11 -2.76 2.51 18.74
C GLY A 11 -3.40 3.39 19.81
N THR A 12 -2.63 3.99 20.73
CA THR A 12 -3.13 4.68 21.93
C THR A 12 -4.09 5.83 21.63
N ARG A 13 -3.96 6.48 20.46
CA ARG A 13 -4.88 7.55 20.01
C ARG A 13 -6.31 7.08 19.79
N LEU A 14 -6.51 5.76 19.62
CA LEU A 14 -7.82 5.14 19.42
C LEU A 14 -8.34 4.40 20.67
N TYR A 15 -7.72 4.60 21.84
CA TYR A 15 -8.26 4.05 23.08
C TYR A 15 -9.66 4.61 23.36
N PRO A 16 -10.60 3.74 23.90
CA PRO A 16 -10.36 2.37 24.36
C PRO A 16 -10.47 1.28 23.29
N ILE A 17 -10.79 1.58 22.02
CA ILE A 17 -11.08 0.58 20.96
C ILE A 17 -9.89 -0.37 20.76
N THR A 18 -8.67 0.18 20.78
CA THR A 18 -7.43 -0.56 20.49
C THR A 18 -6.76 -1.15 21.73
N LYS A 19 -7.44 -1.21 22.88
CA LYS A 19 -6.88 -1.86 24.09
C LYS A 19 -6.76 -3.38 23.96
N GLY A 20 -7.63 -4.01 23.17
CA GLY A 20 -7.69 -5.46 23.03
C GLY A 20 -7.50 -5.95 21.60
N VAL A 21 -7.22 -5.04 20.66
CA VAL A 21 -7.09 -5.38 19.25
C VAL A 21 -6.15 -4.38 18.55
N SER A 22 -5.33 -4.88 17.63
CA SER A 22 -4.52 -4.03 16.78
C SER A 22 -5.40 -3.07 15.96
N LYS A 23 -4.93 -1.82 15.79
CA LYS A 23 -5.61 -0.81 14.97
C LYS A 23 -5.95 -1.36 13.56
N GLN A 24 -5.00 -2.04 12.94
CA GLN A 24 -5.13 -2.54 11.57
C GLN A 24 -6.09 -3.73 11.43
N MET A 25 -6.58 -4.27 12.55
CA MET A 25 -7.64 -5.28 12.60
C MET A 25 -9.03 -4.67 12.74
N LEU A 26 -9.14 -3.37 13.02
CA LEU A 26 -10.43 -2.67 13.10
C LEU A 26 -11.13 -2.70 11.74
N PRO A 27 -12.46 -2.82 11.72
CA PRO A 27 -13.21 -2.82 10.48
C PRO A 27 -13.23 -1.42 9.83
N ILE A 28 -12.98 -1.39 8.53
CA ILE A 28 -13.30 -0.27 7.66
C ILE A 28 -14.43 -0.73 6.76
N PHE A 29 -15.64 -0.36 7.11
CA PHE A 29 -16.90 -0.81 6.53
C PHE A 29 -17.08 -2.33 6.63
N ASP A 30 -16.70 -3.13 5.64
CA ASP A 30 -17.02 -4.55 5.52
C ASP A 30 -15.80 -5.49 5.62
N LYS A 31 -14.62 -4.95 5.87
CA LYS A 31 -13.39 -5.75 5.98
C LYS A 31 -12.36 -5.12 6.94
N PRO A 32 -11.40 -5.90 7.45
CA PRO A 32 -10.32 -5.36 8.29
C PRO A 32 -9.46 -4.33 7.56
N MET A 33 -9.02 -3.30 8.28
CA MET A 33 -8.21 -2.20 7.75
C MET A 33 -6.98 -2.68 6.96
N ILE A 34 -6.31 -3.74 7.40
CA ILE A 34 -5.09 -4.26 6.75
C ILE A 34 -5.32 -4.71 5.29
N TYR A 35 -6.55 -4.99 4.88
CA TYR A 35 -6.88 -5.36 3.49
C TYR A 35 -6.57 -4.21 2.52
N TYR A 36 -6.69 -2.96 2.96
CA TYR A 36 -6.44 -1.80 2.10
C TYR A 36 -4.97 -1.65 1.71
N PRO A 37 -3.99 -1.61 2.64
CA PRO A 37 -2.59 -1.59 2.27
C PRO A 37 -2.15 -2.88 1.53
N LEU A 38 -2.66 -4.06 1.90
CA LEU A 38 -2.41 -5.28 1.14
C LEU A 38 -2.87 -5.17 -0.31
N SER A 39 -4.03 -4.56 -0.56
CA SER A 39 -4.54 -4.34 -1.91
C SER A 39 -3.61 -3.47 -2.75
N VAL A 40 -2.96 -2.46 -2.15
CA VAL A 40 -1.97 -1.60 -2.83
C VAL A 40 -0.77 -2.42 -3.32
N LEU A 41 -0.20 -3.28 -2.46
CA LEU A 41 0.89 -4.17 -2.86
C LEU A 41 0.47 -5.12 -3.98
N MET A 42 -0.72 -5.70 -3.88
CA MET A 42 -1.25 -6.61 -4.91
C MET A 42 -1.52 -5.88 -6.24
N HIS A 43 -2.00 -4.64 -6.22
CA HIS A 43 -2.14 -3.79 -7.41
C HIS A 43 -0.81 -3.42 -8.05
N SER A 44 0.25 -3.29 -7.25
CA SER A 44 1.63 -3.12 -7.72
C SER A 44 2.20 -4.39 -8.39
N GLY A 45 1.52 -5.53 -8.28
CA GLY A 45 1.97 -6.82 -8.79
C GLY A 45 2.84 -7.61 -7.81
N ILE A 46 2.97 -7.15 -6.58
CA ILE A 46 3.81 -7.76 -5.53
C ILE A 46 3.09 -8.96 -4.93
N ARG A 47 3.80 -10.08 -4.82
CA ARG A 47 3.25 -11.35 -4.31
C ARG A 47 3.95 -11.88 -3.06
N ASP A 48 5.19 -11.50 -2.82
CA ASP A 48 5.93 -11.81 -1.60
C ASP A 48 5.80 -10.63 -0.64
N ILE A 49 5.12 -10.81 0.49
CA ILE A 49 4.72 -9.73 1.39
C ILE A 49 5.07 -10.11 2.83
N LEU A 50 5.84 -9.25 3.49
CA LEU A 50 6.16 -9.33 4.91
C LEU A 50 5.21 -8.44 5.70
N ILE A 51 4.56 -9.01 6.72
CA ILE A 51 3.73 -8.28 7.66
C ILE A 51 4.53 -8.10 8.95
N ILE A 52 4.86 -6.86 9.27
CA ILE A 52 5.59 -6.50 10.49
C ILE A 52 4.59 -5.94 11.50
N SER A 53 4.53 -6.53 12.69
CA SER A 53 3.64 -6.08 13.76
C SER A 53 4.25 -6.31 15.14
N THR A 54 3.56 -5.87 16.18
CA THR A 54 3.97 -6.14 17.55
C THR A 54 3.92 -7.63 17.87
N PRO A 55 4.75 -8.15 18.80
CA PRO A 55 4.68 -9.56 19.23
C PRO A 55 3.27 -9.97 19.71
N THR A 56 2.55 -9.04 20.36
CA THR A 56 1.19 -9.28 20.87
C THR A 56 0.16 -9.43 19.73
N ASP A 57 0.26 -8.62 18.68
CA ASP A 57 -0.76 -8.56 17.62
C ASP A 57 -0.49 -9.54 16.48
N LEU A 58 0.78 -9.91 16.24
CA LEU A 58 1.20 -10.75 15.12
C LEU A 58 0.43 -12.08 15.01
N PRO A 59 0.11 -12.80 16.11
CA PRO A 59 -0.71 -14.02 16.05
C PRO A 59 -2.11 -13.79 15.46
N ALA A 60 -2.70 -12.61 15.66
CA ALA A 60 -4.01 -12.28 15.10
C ALA A 60 -3.94 -12.09 13.58
N PHE A 61 -2.88 -11.43 13.09
CA PHE A 61 -2.65 -11.31 11.63
C PHE A 61 -2.41 -12.66 10.97
N ARG A 62 -1.64 -13.55 11.60
CA ARG A 62 -1.44 -14.92 11.11
C ARG A 62 -2.77 -15.70 11.01
N ARG A 63 -3.66 -15.56 11.98
CA ARG A 63 -4.98 -16.20 11.93
C ARG A 63 -5.88 -15.62 10.84
N LEU A 64 -5.81 -14.30 10.61
CA LEU A 64 -6.65 -13.63 9.61
C LEU A 64 -6.21 -13.94 8.18
N LEU A 65 -4.90 -13.91 7.92
CA LEU A 65 -4.35 -13.85 6.56
C LEU A 65 -3.74 -15.18 6.11
N GLY A 66 -3.46 -16.10 7.06
CA GLY A 66 -2.81 -17.38 6.75
C GLY A 66 -1.41 -17.21 6.16
N ASP A 67 -1.09 -18.03 5.17
CA ASP A 67 0.16 -18.00 4.41
C ASP A 67 0.05 -17.20 3.09
N GLY A 68 -1.14 -16.69 2.77
CA GLY A 68 -1.42 -15.93 1.56
C GLY A 68 -1.86 -16.76 0.36
N SER A 69 -1.83 -18.09 0.46
CA SER A 69 -2.22 -19.00 -0.64
C SER A 69 -3.66 -18.76 -1.11
N ASP A 70 -4.55 -18.30 -0.23
CA ASP A 70 -5.93 -17.92 -0.54
C ASP A 70 -6.02 -16.82 -1.60
N TYR A 71 -5.02 -15.95 -1.65
CA TYR A 71 -4.93 -14.82 -2.57
C TYR A 71 -3.85 -15.01 -3.65
N GLY A 72 -3.23 -16.18 -3.72
CA GLY A 72 -2.13 -16.46 -4.65
C GLY A 72 -0.89 -15.60 -4.41
N VAL A 73 -0.67 -15.17 -3.17
CA VAL A 73 0.51 -14.47 -2.67
C VAL A 73 1.18 -15.30 -1.58
N ARG A 74 2.32 -14.86 -1.07
CA ARG A 74 3.02 -15.44 0.06
C ARG A 74 3.16 -14.42 1.16
N PHE A 75 2.60 -14.71 2.33
CA PHE A 75 2.77 -13.88 3.52
C PHE A 75 3.87 -14.47 4.42
N GLU A 76 4.78 -13.61 4.82
CA GLU A 76 5.70 -13.81 5.92
C GLU A 76 5.42 -12.81 7.04
N TYR A 77 5.95 -13.07 8.23
CA TYR A 77 5.58 -12.34 9.43
C TYR A 77 6.80 -12.11 10.29
N ALA A 78 7.03 -10.85 10.68
CA ALA A 78 8.12 -10.47 11.58
C ALA A 78 7.61 -9.59 12.72
N GLU A 79 8.32 -9.66 13.84
CA GLU A 79 8.01 -8.88 15.03
C GLU A 79 8.78 -7.56 15.03
N GLN A 80 8.08 -6.47 15.38
CA GLN A 80 8.67 -5.20 15.77
C GLN A 80 8.45 -5.04 17.28
N PRO A 81 9.46 -5.33 18.13
CA PRO A 81 9.30 -5.34 19.57
C PRO A 81 9.05 -3.94 20.16
N SER A 82 9.61 -2.90 19.53
CA SER A 82 9.47 -1.50 19.93
C SER A 82 9.24 -0.60 18.71
N PRO A 83 8.48 0.49 18.84
CA PRO A 83 8.17 1.39 17.73
C PRO A 83 9.32 2.40 17.48
N ASP A 84 10.50 1.89 17.08
CA ASP A 84 11.73 2.68 16.93
C ASP A 84 11.79 3.43 15.58
N GLY A 85 10.66 3.60 14.92
CA GLY A 85 10.51 4.35 13.68
C GLY A 85 10.18 3.50 12.46
N LEU A 86 9.74 4.16 11.38
CA LEU A 86 9.30 3.46 10.16
C LEU A 86 10.45 2.80 9.41
N ALA A 87 11.63 3.41 9.41
CA ALA A 87 12.79 2.88 8.70
C ALA A 87 13.32 1.57 9.32
N GLN A 88 13.01 1.28 10.59
CA GLN A 88 13.34 0.01 11.24
C GLN A 88 12.75 -1.20 10.48
N ALA A 89 11.65 -1.01 9.75
CA ALA A 89 11.02 -2.07 8.96
C ALA A 89 11.98 -2.70 7.94
N PHE A 90 12.91 -1.92 7.36
CA PHE A 90 13.89 -2.43 6.40
C PHE A 90 15.00 -3.23 7.07
N ILE A 91 15.35 -2.89 8.31
CA ILE A 91 16.34 -3.63 9.13
C ILE A 91 15.72 -4.96 9.56
N ILE A 92 14.49 -4.95 10.07
CA ILE A 92 13.75 -6.16 10.46
C ILE A 92 13.53 -7.07 9.25
N GLY A 93 13.20 -6.48 8.10
CA GLY A 93 12.90 -7.20 6.87
C GLY A 93 14.12 -7.55 6.00
N GLU A 94 15.35 -7.29 6.45
CA GLU A 94 16.56 -7.46 5.62
C GLU A 94 16.68 -8.85 4.98
N GLU A 95 16.53 -9.91 5.76
CA GLU A 95 16.60 -11.29 5.28
C GLU A 95 15.49 -11.58 4.26
N PHE A 96 14.28 -11.09 4.51
CA PHE A 96 13.15 -11.23 3.60
C PHE A 96 13.35 -10.45 2.30
N ILE A 97 13.87 -9.22 2.38
CA ILE A 97 14.15 -8.37 1.21
C ILE A 97 15.23 -9.02 0.34
N GLY A 98 16.31 -9.52 0.95
CA GLY A 98 17.46 -10.06 0.23
C GLY A 98 18.03 -9.00 -0.72
N ASP A 99 18.21 -9.39 -1.99
CA ASP A 99 18.74 -8.50 -3.05
C ASP A 99 17.63 -7.75 -3.82
N ASP A 100 16.37 -7.90 -3.44
CA ASP A 100 15.24 -7.33 -4.15
C ASP A 100 15.01 -5.84 -3.78
N SER A 101 14.41 -5.08 -4.69
CA SER A 101 13.76 -3.81 -4.37
C SER A 101 12.55 -4.05 -3.47
N VAL A 102 12.13 -3.04 -2.71
CA VAL A 102 11.06 -3.17 -1.73
C VAL A 102 10.04 -2.04 -1.80
N CYS A 103 8.76 -2.40 -1.70
CA CYS A 103 7.66 -1.47 -1.44
C CYS A 103 7.22 -1.60 0.01
N MET A 104 7.19 -0.50 0.76
CA MET A 104 6.59 -0.45 2.09
C MET A 104 5.32 0.39 2.08
N VAL A 105 4.27 -0.14 2.71
CA VAL A 105 3.01 0.57 2.94
C VAL A 105 2.64 0.52 4.42
N LEU A 106 2.17 1.65 4.95
CA LEU A 106 1.71 1.70 6.33
C LEU A 106 0.35 1.03 6.47
N GLY A 107 0.22 0.18 7.48
CA GLY A 107 -0.92 -0.70 7.71
C GLY A 107 -2.26 0.01 7.99
N ASP A 108 -2.22 1.32 8.22
CA ASP A 108 -3.36 2.16 8.53
C ASP A 108 -3.70 3.18 7.44
N ASN A 109 -3.06 3.10 6.27
CA ASN A 109 -3.29 3.99 5.14
C ASN A 109 -4.25 3.36 4.13
N ILE A 110 -5.25 4.14 3.72
CA ILE A 110 -6.23 3.76 2.72
C ILE A 110 -6.05 4.66 1.51
N PHE A 111 -5.92 4.05 0.33
CA PHE A 111 -5.79 4.76 -0.94
C PHE A 111 -6.93 4.36 -1.87
N HIS A 112 -7.55 5.36 -2.50
CA HIS A 112 -8.54 5.13 -3.55
C HIS A 112 -8.47 6.24 -4.59
N GLY A 113 -8.41 5.86 -5.88
CA GLY A 113 -8.40 6.83 -6.96
C GLY A 113 -8.24 6.17 -8.33
N ASN A 114 -8.79 6.83 -9.34
CA ASN A 114 -8.65 6.36 -10.72
C ASN A 114 -7.20 6.56 -11.21
N GLY A 115 -6.66 5.58 -11.95
CA GLY A 115 -5.29 5.64 -12.46
C GLY A 115 -4.20 5.27 -11.44
N PHE A 116 -4.57 4.75 -10.26
CA PHE A 116 -3.58 4.42 -9.23
C PHE A 116 -2.67 3.26 -9.64
N THR A 117 -3.22 2.19 -10.21
CA THR A 117 -2.42 1.01 -10.63
C THR A 117 -1.28 1.34 -11.60
N PRO A 118 -1.46 2.16 -12.65
CA PRO A 118 -0.36 2.62 -13.50
C PRO A 118 0.74 3.37 -12.72
N MET A 119 0.38 4.25 -11.78
CA MET A 119 1.33 4.98 -10.93
C MET A 119 2.16 4.01 -10.06
N LEU A 120 1.50 3.02 -9.47
CA LEU A 120 2.17 1.99 -8.66
C LEU A 120 3.18 1.19 -9.50
N ARG A 121 2.79 0.78 -10.71
CA ARG A 121 3.68 0.03 -11.62
C ARG A 121 4.86 0.85 -12.11
N GLU A 122 4.65 2.13 -12.33
CA GLU A 122 5.76 3.05 -12.67
C GLU A 122 6.75 3.18 -11.50
N ALA A 123 6.25 3.24 -10.26
CA ALA A 123 7.10 3.25 -9.07
C ALA A 123 7.90 1.93 -8.91
N VAL A 124 7.27 0.78 -9.21
CA VAL A 124 7.97 -0.51 -9.26
C VAL A 124 9.10 -0.47 -10.29
N ARG A 125 8.79 -0.02 -11.53
CA ARG A 125 9.77 0.07 -12.60
C ARG A 125 10.94 0.99 -12.24
N ALA A 126 10.63 2.17 -11.68
CA ALA A 126 11.66 3.14 -11.26
C ALA A 126 12.63 2.54 -10.23
N ALA A 127 12.13 1.75 -9.27
CA ALA A 127 12.96 1.11 -8.27
C ALA A 127 13.77 -0.07 -8.81
N GLU A 128 13.21 -0.88 -9.73
CA GLU A 128 13.86 -2.09 -10.26
C GLU A 128 14.81 -1.80 -11.42
N GLU A 129 14.44 -0.86 -12.33
CA GLU A 129 15.18 -0.62 -13.56
C GLU A 129 16.06 0.64 -13.50
N ASP A 130 15.57 1.71 -12.83
CA ASP A 130 16.24 3.00 -12.80
C ASP A 130 17.01 3.27 -11.47
N SER A 131 16.92 2.35 -10.50
CA SER A 131 17.47 2.50 -9.13
C SER A 131 16.98 3.76 -8.41
N LYS A 132 15.74 4.19 -8.66
CA LYS A 132 15.14 5.40 -8.06
C LYS A 132 14.08 5.05 -7.03
N ALA A 133 14.15 5.73 -5.89
CA ALA A 133 13.08 5.71 -4.91
C ALA A 133 11.87 6.50 -5.41
N THR A 134 10.67 6.05 -5.08
CA THR A 134 9.43 6.79 -5.35
C THR A 134 8.60 6.91 -4.08
N VAL A 135 8.20 8.13 -3.75
CA VAL A 135 7.23 8.45 -2.70
C VAL A 135 6.06 9.21 -3.31
N PHE A 136 4.95 9.28 -2.56
CA PHE A 136 3.73 9.93 -3.06
C PHE A 136 3.39 11.15 -2.21
N GLY A 137 3.11 12.27 -2.87
CA GLY A 137 2.66 13.51 -2.25
C GLY A 137 1.15 13.70 -2.41
N TYR A 138 0.46 14.03 -1.33
CA TYR A 138 -0.97 14.32 -1.31
C TYR A 138 -1.24 15.69 -0.71
N TRP A 139 -2.08 16.50 -1.37
CA TRP A 139 -2.40 17.84 -0.89
C TRP A 139 -3.33 17.77 0.32
N VAL A 140 -2.91 18.35 1.44
CA VAL A 140 -3.65 18.40 2.70
C VAL A 140 -3.80 19.83 3.21
N SER A 141 -4.76 20.06 4.09
CA SER A 141 -4.98 21.36 4.76
C SER A 141 -4.12 21.57 6.00
N ASP A 142 -3.56 20.48 6.57
CA ASP A 142 -2.82 20.44 7.83
C ASP A 142 -1.46 19.73 7.68
N PRO A 143 -0.57 20.21 6.77
CA PRO A 143 0.66 19.52 6.38
C PRO A 143 1.65 19.31 7.54
N GLN A 144 1.62 20.15 8.58
CA GLN A 144 2.50 20.07 9.76
C GLN A 144 2.42 18.75 10.54
N ARG A 145 1.44 17.91 10.24
CA ARG A 145 1.29 16.57 10.86
C ARG A 145 2.13 15.49 10.22
N TYR A 146 2.69 15.75 9.04
CA TYR A 146 3.29 14.76 8.15
C TYR A 146 4.71 15.17 7.74
N GLY A 147 5.41 14.29 7.06
CA GLY A 147 6.54 14.68 6.23
C GLY A 147 6.03 15.54 5.06
N VAL A 148 6.66 16.67 4.82
CA VAL A 148 6.23 17.65 3.80
C VAL A 148 7.26 17.75 2.70
N ALA A 149 6.83 17.56 1.44
CA ALA A 149 7.67 17.71 0.27
C ALA A 149 7.53 19.14 -0.32
N GLU A 150 8.65 19.80 -0.62
CA GLU A 150 8.73 21.08 -1.33
C GLU A 150 9.10 20.85 -2.79
N PHE A 151 8.50 21.62 -3.70
CA PHE A 151 8.73 21.50 -5.14
C PHE A 151 9.16 22.82 -5.75
N ASP A 152 9.97 22.74 -6.82
CA ASP A 152 10.24 23.88 -7.72
C ASP A 152 9.08 24.07 -8.72
N ASP A 153 9.18 25.12 -9.52
CA ASP A 153 8.19 25.46 -10.57
C ASP A 153 8.09 24.37 -11.67
N LYS A 154 9.05 23.45 -11.74
CA LYS A 154 9.09 22.34 -12.71
C LYS A 154 8.55 21.04 -12.10
N GLY A 155 8.23 21.04 -10.81
CA GLY A 155 7.72 19.87 -10.08
C GLY A 155 8.82 18.95 -9.55
N ASN A 156 10.08 19.37 -9.53
CA ASN A 156 11.14 18.61 -8.89
C ASN A 156 11.09 18.80 -7.38
N CYS A 157 11.29 17.74 -6.61
CA CYS A 157 11.36 17.82 -5.17
C CYS A 157 12.67 18.51 -4.75
N LEU A 158 12.54 19.56 -3.95
CA LEU A 158 13.67 20.35 -3.41
C LEU A 158 14.06 19.92 -2.01
N SER A 159 13.08 19.61 -1.18
CA SER A 159 13.30 19.18 0.21
C SER A 159 12.14 18.32 0.71
N ILE A 160 12.43 17.48 1.71
CA ILE A 160 11.42 16.79 2.51
C ILE A 160 11.74 17.05 3.99
N GLU A 161 10.75 17.51 4.76
CA GLU A 161 10.92 17.84 6.18
C GLU A 161 9.87 17.12 7.02
N GLU A 162 10.31 16.44 8.10
CA GLU A 162 9.42 15.73 9.01
C GLU A 162 8.72 16.69 9.96
N LYS A 163 7.39 16.77 9.89
CA LYS A 163 6.52 17.55 10.78
C LYS A 163 7.01 18.98 11.01
N PRO A 164 7.23 19.76 9.95
CA PRO A 164 7.78 21.12 10.07
C PRO A 164 6.81 22.02 10.84
N LEU A 165 7.35 22.89 11.69
CA LEU A 165 6.54 23.92 12.39
C LEU A 165 5.96 24.93 11.41
N VAL A 166 6.69 25.23 10.32
CA VAL A 166 6.28 26.10 9.23
C VAL A 166 6.44 25.34 7.92
N PRO A 167 5.39 24.64 7.45
CA PRO A 167 5.46 23.86 6.22
C PRO A 167 5.73 24.72 4.98
N LYS A 168 6.64 24.28 4.13
CA LYS A 168 6.97 24.96 2.86
C LYS A 168 5.97 24.67 1.74
N SER A 169 5.15 23.65 1.89
CA SER A 169 4.08 23.29 0.97
C SER A 169 2.93 22.60 1.69
N ASN A 170 1.85 22.31 0.96
CA ASN A 170 0.73 21.49 1.44
C ASN A 170 0.83 20.01 1.02
N TYR A 171 1.93 19.58 0.40
CA TYR A 171 2.08 18.19 -0.03
C TYR A 171 2.66 17.33 1.09
N ALA A 172 1.78 16.57 1.75
CA ALA A 172 2.16 15.53 2.70
C ALA A 172 2.71 14.31 1.96
N VAL A 173 3.83 13.76 2.42
CA VAL A 173 4.34 12.45 1.98
C VAL A 173 3.51 11.36 2.66
N VAL A 174 2.80 10.58 1.86
CA VAL A 174 1.89 9.55 2.36
C VAL A 174 2.63 8.25 2.69
N GLY A 175 2.00 7.37 3.46
CA GLY A 175 2.59 6.13 3.95
C GLY A 175 2.73 5.02 2.88
N LEU A 176 3.31 5.35 1.73
CA LEU A 176 3.57 4.43 0.64
C LEU A 176 4.90 4.78 -0.03
N TYR A 177 5.83 3.82 -0.03
CA TYR A 177 7.22 4.03 -0.40
C TYR A 177 7.72 2.89 -1.28
N PHE A 178 8.40 3.22 -2.38
CA PHE A 178 9.07 2.26 -3.25
C PHE A 178 10.56 2.57 -3.27
N TYR A 179 11.39 1.60 -2.97
CA TYR A 179 12.82 1.78 -2.86
C TYR A 179 13.61 0.70 -3.60
N PRO A 180 14.74 1.05 -4.23
CA PRO A 180 15.75 0.07 -4.61
C PRO A 180 16.37 -0.57 -3.37
N ASN A 181 17.05 -1.69 -3.55
CA ASN A 181 17.62 -2.50 -2.46
C ASN A 181 18.51 -1.72 -1.49
N LYS A 182 19.25 -0.72 -1.96
CA LYS A 182 20.15 0.10 -1.11
C LYS A 182 19.46 0.75 0.11
N VAL A 183 18.11 0.76 0.16
CA VAL A 183 17.36 1.28 1.31
C VAL A 183 17.72 0.56 2.61
N VAL A 184 18.08 -0.71 2.56
CA VAL A 184 18.47 -1.50 3.75
C VAL A 184 19.72 -0.90 4.39
N GLU A 185 20.74 -0.61 3.59
CA GLU A 185 21.99 -0.01 4.09
C GLU A 185 21.78 1.44 4.54
N ILE A 186 20.94 2.21 3.83
CA ILE A 186 20.57 3.56 4.26
C ILE A 186 19.87 3.49 5.63
N ALA A 187 18.89 2.60 5.81
CA ALA A 187 18.16 2.45 7.07
C ALA A 187 19.07 2.09 8.26
N LYS A 188 20.13 1.31 8.02
CA LYS A 188 21.15 0.99 9.03
C LYS A 188 22.06 2.18 9.35
N SER A 189 22.28 3.08 8.40
CA SER A 189 23.21 4.20 8.52
C SER A 189 22.62 5.45 9.17
N ILE A 190 21.29 5.66 9.09
CA ILE A 190 20.62 6.83 9.68
C ILE A 190 20.64 6.77 11.20
N LYS A 191 20.64 7.94 11.83
CA LYS A 191 20.57 8.07 13.30
C LYS A 191 19.13 8.34 13.75
N PRO A 192 18.73 7.86 14.94
CA PRO A 192 17.46 8.23 15.52
C PRO A 192 17.32 9.76 15.64
N SER A 193 16.11 10.25 15.37
CA SER A 193 15.75 11.65 15.53
C SER A 193 15.71 12.05 17.03
N ALA A 194 15.43 13.32 17.31
CA ALA A 194 15.20 13.80 18.67
C ALA A 194 14.04 13.07 19.41
N ARG A 195 13.17 12.37 18.63
CA ARG A 195 12.09 11.53 19.16
C ARG A 195 12.54 10.10 19.48
N GLY A 196 13.78 9.74 19.16
CA GLY A 196 14.31 8.38 19.32
C GLY A 196 13.91 7.44 18.19
N GLU A 197 13.34 7.95 17.09
CA GLU A 197 12.82 7.18 15.97
C GLU A 197 13.75 7.22 14.74
N LEU A 198 13.91 6.09 14.04
CA LEU A 198 14.51 6.00 12.71
C LEU A 198 13.49 6.49 11.69
N GLU A 199 13.60 7.78 11.34
CA GLU A 199 12.61 8.46 10.51
C GLU A 199 12.71 8.05 9.06
N ILE A 200 11.57 7.74 8.44
CA ILE A 200 11.51 7.48 7.00
C ILE A 200 11.90 8.72 6.17
N THR A 201 11.65 9.92 6.70
CA THR A 201 12.04 11.18 6.10
C THR A 201 13.56 11.28 5.93
N ASN A 202 14.36 10.77 6.87
CA ASN A 202 15.81 10.73 6.74
C ASN A 202 16.27 9.79 5.63
N VAL A 203 15.58 8.66 5.45
CA VAL A 203 15.82 7.76 4.30
C VAL A 203 15.52 8.48 2.98
N ASN A 204 14.37 9.17 2.90
CA ASN A 204 14.00 9.93 1.71
C ASN A 204 15.00 11.05 1.40
N GLN A 205 15.55 11.72 2.42
CA GLN A 205 16.59 12.74 2.26
C GLN A 205 17.87 12.17 1.63
N CYS A 206 18.32 10.99 2.05
CA CYS A 206 19.48 10.33 1.44
C CYS A 206 19.26 10.11 -0.08
N PHE A 207 18.08 9.59 -0.47
CA PHE A 207 17.76 9.43 -1.89
C PHE A 207 17.62 10.76 -2.63
N LEU A 208 17.12 11.80 -1.98
CA LEU A 208 17.01 13.15 -2.56
C LEU A 208 18.38 13.76 -2.82
N GLU A 209 19.29 13.66 -1.86
CA GLU A 209 20.68 14.15 -1.95
C GLU A 209 21.47 13.45 -3.07
N ASP A 210 21.22 12.14 -3.27
CA ASP A 210 21.80 11.35 -4.36
C ASP A 210 21.14 11.66 -5.73
N GLY A 211 20.07 12.45 -5.79
CA GLY A 211 19.30 12.72 -7.02
C GLY A 211 18.48 11.53 -7.50
N GLU A 212 18.19 10.59 -6.61
CA GLU A 212 17.49 9.32 -6.89
C GLU A 212 16.10 9.24 -6.26
N LEU A 213 15.52 10.37 -5.80
CA LEU A 213 14.16 10.44 -5.28
C LEU A 213 13.19 11.00 -6.32
N MET A 214 12.13 10.27 -6.56
CA MET A 214 10.96 10.73 -7.33
C MET A 214 9.78 10.96 -6.37
N VAL A 215 9.07 12.07 -6.56
CA VAL A 215 7.81 12.33 -5.85
C VAL A 215 6.68 12.36 -6.88
N GLN A 216 5.76 11.40 -6.81
CA GLN A 216 4.54 11.39 -7.61
C GLN A 216 3.41 12.04 -6.82
N THR A 217 2.70 13.01 -7.40
CA THR A 217 1.58 13.66 -6.73
C THR A 217 0.26 12.95 -7.01
N LEU A 218 -0.46 12.61 -5.95
CA LEU A 218 -1.83 12.13 -6.03
C LEU A 218 -2.76 13.33 -6.28
N GLY A 219 -3.30 13.41 -7.49
CA GLY A 219 -4.10 14.54 -7.95
C GLY A 219 -5.53 14.57 -7.38
N ARG A 220 -6.32 15.54 -7.83
CA ARG A 220 -7.75 15.62 -7.48
C ARG A 220 -8.48 14.35 -7.92
N GLY A 221 -9.37 13.85 -7.07
CA GLY A 221 -10.08 12.59 -7.29
C GLY A 221 -9.42 11.38 -6.63
N PHE A 222 -8.21 11.54 -6.06
CA PHE A 222 -7.68 10.58 -5.11
C PHE A 222 -8.20 10.86 -3.71
N ALA A 223 -8.42 9.80 -2.95
CA ALA A 223 -8.60 9.83 -1.51
C ALA A 223 -7.43 9.09 -0.86
N TRP A 224 -6.74 9.77 0.03
CA TRP A 224 -5.83 9.20 1.00
C TRP A 224 -6.38 9.46 2.39
N LEU A 225 -6.60 8.41 3.16
CA LEU A 225 -7.19 8.47 4.48
C LEU A 225 -6.21 7.87 5.48
N ASP A 226 -5.77 8.68 6.44
CA ASP A 226 -5.06 8.20 7.62
C ASP A 226 -6.10 7.91 8.71
N THR A 227 -6.14 6.71 9.23
CA THR A 227 -7.14 6.32 10.22
C THR A 227 -6.63 6.56 11.66
N GLY A 228 -5.95 7.69 11.88
CA GLY A 228 -5.22 7.99 13.13
C GLY A 228 -6.08 8.42 14.32
N THR A 229 -7.32 8.84 14.10
CA THR A 229 -8.26 9.31 15.11
C THR A 229 -9.62 8.61 14.98
N HIS A 230 -10.48 8.74 16.01
CA HIS A 230 -11.85 8.19 15.95
C HIS A 230 -12.64 8.76 14.78
N ASP A 231 -12.52 10.07 14.55
CA ASP A 231 -13.21 10.75 13.44
C ASP A 231 -12.70 10.25 12.10
N SER A 232 -11.38 10.21 11.86
CA SER A 232 -10.83 9.74 10.57
C SER A 232 -11.10 8.25 10.33
N LEU A 233 -11.21 7.42 11.38
CA LEU A 233 -11.63 6.03 11.26
C LEU A 233 -13.10 5.91 10.79
N SER A 234 -13.99 6.73 11.35
CA SER A 234 -15.42 6.78 10.97
C SER A 234 -15.58 7.31 9.55
N GLU A 235 -14.88 8.39 9.21
CA GLU A 235 -14.90 8.98 7.87
C GLU A 235 -14.40 8.00 6.79
N ALA A 236 -13.32 7.26 7.07
CA ALA A 236 -12.82 6.24 6.17
C ALA A 236 -13.84 5.12 5.92
N SER A 237 -14.51 4.66 6.98
CA SER A 237 -15.56 3.65 6.88
C SER A 237 -16.75 4.15 6.04
N THR A 238 -17.19 5.40 6.29
CA THR A 238 -18.30 6.05 5.54
C THR A 238 -17.91 6.25 4.08
N PHE A 239 -16.67 6.70 3.80
CA PHE A 239 -16.19 6.88 2.42
C PHE A 239 -16.26 5.58 1.64
N VAL A 240 -15.69 4.49 2.19
CA VAL A 240 -15.72 3.17 1.54
C VAL A 240 -17.15 2.69 1.32
N GLU A 241 -18.02 2.81 2.33
CA GLU A 241 -19.43 2.43 2.25
C GLU A 241 -20.14 3.13 1.09
N VAL A 242 -20.01 4.46 1.00
CA VAL A 242 -20.66 5.26 -0.04
C VAL A 242 -20.22 4.86 -1.43
N ILE A 243 -18.90 4.71 -1.66
CA ILE A 243 -18.37 4.33 -2.97
C ILE A 243 -18.83 2.93 -3.35
N GLU A 244 -18.67 1.93 -2.46
CA GLU A 244 -19.05 0.55 -2.73
C GLU A 244 -20.56 0.41 -3.02
N LYS A 245 -21.41 1.09 -2.24
CA LYS A 245 -22.87 1.08 -2.46
C LYS A 245 -23.27 1.72 -3.78
N ARG A 246 -22.60 2.80 -4.18
CA ARG A 246 -22.90 3.52 -5.44
C ARG A 246 -22.45 2.77 -6.67
N GLN A 247 -21.24 2.18 -6.63
CA GLN A 247 -20.66 1.50 -7.78
C GLN A 247 -21.08 0.03 -7.87
N GLY A 248 -21.44 -0.60 -6.75
CA GLY A 248 -21.67 -2.03 -6.65
C GLY A 248 -20.38 -2.85 -6.84
N LEU A 249 -19.23 -2.19 -6.65
CA LEU A 249 -17.88 -2.77 -6.71
C LEU A 249 -17.22 -2.59 -5.35
N LYS A 250 -16.34 -3.52 -4.98
CA LYS A 250 -15.62 -3.44 -3.72
C LYS A 250 -14.29 -2.71 -3.84
N ILE A 251 -13.93 -1.98 -2.81
CA ILE A 251 -12.59 -1.40 -2.63
C ILE A 251 -11.76 -2.44 -1.86
N ALA A 252 -10.49 -2.66 -2.26
CA ALA A 252 -9.55 -3.55 -1.58
C ALA A 252 -10.10 -4.99 -1.37
N CYS A 253 -10.80 -5.54 -2.36
CA CYS A 253 -11.19 -6.95 -2.37
C CYS A 253 -10.01 -7.80 -2.87
N LEU A 254 -9.29 -8.45 -1.94
CA LEU A 254 -8.06 -9.18 -2.27
C LEU A 254 -8.32 -10.34 -3.24
N GLU A 255 -9.45 -11.04 -3.09
CA GLU A 255 -9.87 -12.13 -3.96
C GLU A 255 -10.14 -11.65 -5.39
N GLU A 256 -10.75 -10.47 -5.53
CA GLU A 256 -10.98 -9.86 -6.85
C GLU A 256 -9.67 -9.48 -7.54
N ILE A 257 -8.75 -8.84 -6.80
CA ILE A 257 -7.44 -8.44 -7.31
C ILE A 257 -6.64 -9.68 -7.72
N ALA A 258 -6.61 -10.72 -6.88
CA ALA A 258 -5.94 -11.98 -7.16
C ALA A 258 -6.52 -12.67 -8.40
N PHE A 259 -7.83 -12.73 -8.52
CA PHE A 259 -8.51 -13.32 -9.67
C PHE A 259 -8.29 -12.53 -10.96
N ALA A 260 -8.35 -11.20 -10.90
CA ALA A 260 -8.10 -10.32 -12.05
C ALA A 260 -6.66 -10.41 -12.56
N ASN A 261 -5.69 -10.59 -11.65
CA ASN A 261 -4.28 -10.84 -11.99
C ASN A 261 -4.02 -12.29 -12.45
N GLY A 262 -5.00 -13.18 -12.36
CA GLY A 262 -4.84 -14.61 -12.71
C GLY A 262 -4.03 -15.41 -11.69
N TRP A 263 -3.90 -14.92 -10.45
CA TRP A 263 -3.16 -15.60 -9.37
C TRP A 263 -3.97 -16.70 -8.71
N ILE A 264 -5.31 -16.59 -8.73
CA ILE A 264 -6.25 -17.63 -8.29
C ILE A 264 -7.29 -17.91 -9.37
N THR A 265 -7.90 -19.11 -9.31
CA THR A 265 -8.92 -19.54 -10.26
C THR A 265 -10.33 -19.13 -9.82
N ALA A 266 -11.28 -19.20 -10.75
CA ALA A 266 -12.69 -18.97 -10.44
C ALA A 266 -13.25 -20.00 -9.43
N GLU A 267 -12.74 -21.21 -9.47
CA GLU A 267 -13.06 -22.30 -8.52
C GLU A 267 -12.60 -21.89 -7.12
N ARG A 268 -11.35 -21.39 -7.00
CA ARG A 268 -10.81 -20.92 -5.72
C ARG A 268 -11.64 -19.77 -5.13
N VAL A 269 -12.04 -18.81 -5.97
CA VAL A 269 -12.92 -17.71 -5.51
C VAL A 269 -14.26 -18.27 -4.96
N ARG A 270 -14.84 -19.30 -5.59
CA ARG A 270 -16.09 -19.91 -5.07
C ARG A 270 -15.88 -20.62 -3.74
N GLU A 271 -14.76 -21.34 -3.59
CA GLU A 271 -14.40 -21.98 -2.31
C GLU A 271 -14.28 -20.95 -1.19
N LEU A 272 -13.57 -19.82 -1.44
CA LEU A 272 -13.43 -18.73 -0.48
C LEU A 272 -14.76 -18.04 -0.17
N ALA A 273 -15.67 -17.95 -1.14
CA ALA A 273 -16.98 -17.35 -0.96
C ALA A 273 -17.96 -18.25 -0.18
N GLU A 274 -17.77 -19.57 -0.17
CA GLU A 274 -18.75 -20.52 0.41
C GLU A 274 -19.05 -20.27 1.90
N PRO A 275 -18.05 -20.05 2.80
CA PRO A 275 -18.32 -19.69 4.19
C PRO A 275 -19.09 -18.38 4.36
N MET A 276 -18.95 -17.47 3.38
CA MET A 276 -19.51 -16.12 3.38
C MET A 276 -20.76 -15.97 2.50
N LYS A 277 -21.29 -17.04 1.91
CA LYS A 277 -22.39 -17.00 0.94
C LYS A 277 -23.68 -16.34 1.44
N LYS A 278 -23.86 -16.24 2.76
CA LYS A 278 -25.04 -15.60 3.37
C LYS A 278 -24.88 -14.10 3.57
N ASN A 279 -23.66 -13.55 3.47
CA ASN A 279 -23.41 -12.13 3.61
C ASN A 279 -23.17 -11.44 2.26
N GLN A 280 -23.14 -10.11 2.28
CA GLN A 280 -22.96 -9.29 1.05
C GLN A 280 -21.61 -9.48 0.39
N TYR A 281 -20.54 -9.72 1.16
CA TYR A 281 -19.18 -9.91 0.65
C TYR A 281 -19.08 -11.20 -0.18
N GLY A 282 -19.52 -12.33 0.39
CA GLY A 282 -19.53 -13.61 -0.33
C GLY A 282 -20.45 -13.59 -1.56
N GLN A 283 -21.61 -12.93 -1.46
CA GLN A 283 -22.51 -12.74 -2.61
C GLN A 283 -21.85 -11.89 -3.73
N TYR A 284 -21.03 -10.90 -3.36
CA TYR A 284 -20.24 -10.14 -4.33
C TYR A 284 -19.25 -11.03 -5.06
N LEU A 285 -18.45 -11.85 -4.35
CA LEU A 285 -17.48 -12.78 -4.96
C LEU A 285 -18.14 -13.74 -5.95
N LEU A 286 -19.28 -14.32 -5.58
CA LEU A 286 -20.02 -15.22 -6.46
C LEU A 286 -20.51 -14.52 -7.74
N ARG A 287 -21.06 -13.29 -7.62
CA ARG A 287 -21.50 -12.49 -8.79
C ARG A 287 -20.32 -12.09 -9.68
N MET A 288 -19.16 -11.70 -9.09
CA MET A 288 -17.95 -11.32 -9.80
C MET A 288 -17.47 -12.44 -10.72
N VAL A 289 -17.39 -13.69 -10.23
CA VAL A 289 -16.98 -14.85 -11.04
C VAL A 289 -17.90 -15.07 -12.24
N HIS A 290 -19.20 -14.85 -12.10
CA HIS A 290 -20.15 -14.95 -13.20
C HIS A 290 -19.95 -13.85 -14.26
N ARG A 291 -19.75 -12.60 -13.86
CA ARG A 291 -19.51 -11.45 -14.77
C ARG A 291 -18.25 -11.59 -15.60
N LEU A 292 -17.16 -12.08 -15.03
CA LEU A 292 -15.86 -12.20 -15.70
C LEU A 292 -15.73 -13.43 -16.60
N ARG A 293 -16.68 -14.37 -16.58
CA ARG A 293 -16.75 -15.48 -17.54
C ARG A 293 -17.19 -15.07 -18.94
N SER A 294 -17.97 -14.01 -19.09
CA SER A 294 -18.32 -13.51 -20.42
C SER A 294 -17.12 -12.79 -21.05
N THR A 295 -16.57 -13.36 -22.13
CA THR A 295 -15.33 -12.91 -22.81
C THR A 295 -15.36 -11.45 -23.27
N SER A 296 -16.54 -10.87 -23.48
CA SER A 296 -16.72 -9.45 -23.79
C SER A 296 -16.54 -8.52 -22.58
N HIS A 297 -16.76 -9.00 -21.36
CA HIS A 297 -16.61 -8.22 -20.13
C HIS A 297 -15.18 -8.25 -19.55
N ARG A 298 -14.38 -9.30 -19.82
CA ARG A 298 -12.97 -9.35 -19.40
C ARG A 298 -12.15 -8.15 -19.90
N ARG A 299 -12.44 -7.68 -21.13
CA ARG A 299 -11.75 -6.52 -21.70
C ARG A 299 -12.25 -5.18 -21.10
N ARG A 300 -13.51 -5.08 -20.70
CA ARG A 300 -14.11 -3.84 -20.16
C ARG A 300 -13.89 -3.68 -18.67
N CYS A 301 -14.02 -4.72 -17.85
CA CYS A 301 -13.74 -4.64 -16.42
C CYS A 301 -12.24 -4.50 -16.13
N ALA A 302 -11.37 -5.17 -16.90
CA ALA A 302 -9.94 -4.94 -16.84
C ALA A 302 -9.55 -3.50 -17.22
N CYS A 303 -10.31 -2.83 -18.14
CA CYS A 303 -10.05 -1.45 -18.53
C CYS A 303 -10.49 -0.40 -17.49
N VAL A 304 -11.46 -0.72 -16.63
CA VAL A 304 -11.92 0.23 -15.58
C VAL A 304 -10.94 0.30 -14.40
N TRP A 305 -10.22 -0.81 -14.12
CA TRP A 305 -9.26 -0.91 -13.01
C TRP A 305 -7.83 -1.27 -13.46
N TYR A 306 -7.69 -1.85 -14.67
CA TYR A 306 -6.43 -2.37 -15.20
C TYR A 306 -6.22 -1.87 -16.63
N SER A 307 -5.70 -0.65 -16.80
CA SER A 307 -5.17 -0.22 -18.09
C SER A 307 -3.95 -1.10 -18.42
N ARG A 308 -4.15 -2.08 -19.33
CA ARG A 308 -3.02 -2.79 -19.95
C ARG A 308 -2.19 -1.75 -20.70
N VAL A 309 -0.97 -1.55 -20.30
CA VAL A 309 0.05 -0.98 -21.19
C VAL A 309 0.20 -1.96 -22.35
N PRO A 310 0.05 -1.53 -23.62
CA PRO A 310 0.34 -2.39 -24.75
C PRO A 310 1.81 -2.80 -24.66
N SER A 311 2.09 -4.10 -24.66
CA SER A 311 3.43 -4.62 -24.87
C SER A 311 3.90 -4.07 -26.22
N SER A 312 4.94 -3.23 -26.22
CA SER A 312 5.63 -2.80 -27.43
C SER A 312 6.25 -4.04 -28.06
N GLN A 313 5.55 -4.62 -29.04
CA GLN A 313 6.18 -5.52 -30.00
C GLN A 313 7.26 -4.71 -30.74
N LYS A 314 8.50 -4.99 -30.44
CA LYS A 314 9.62 -4.68 -31.33
C LYS A 314 9.44 -5.54 -32.58
N ASP A 315 8.76 -5.01 -33.58
CA ASP A 315 8.84 -5.51 -34.94
C ASP A 315 10.22 -5.16 -35.49
N ARG A 316 11.14 -6.12 -35.39
CA ARG A 316 12.30 -6.17 -36.24
C ARG A 316 11.90 -6.92 -37.54
N SER A 317 11.38 -6.23 -38.51
CA SER A 317 11.39 -6.71 -39.89
C SER A 317 12.60 -6.11 -40.60
N LYS A 318 13.57 -6.90 -40.84
CA LYS A 318 14.22 -7.38 -42.05
C LYS A 318 13.90 -6.52 -43.28
N GLY A 319 14.96 -6.13 -43.98
CA GLY A 319 14.85 -6.02 -45.44
C GLY A 319 15.74 -4.95 -46.05
N SER A 320 16.74 -5.48 -46.69
CA SER A 320 17.40 -5.05 -47.96
C SER A 320 18.14 -3.74 -47.95
#